data_5434551352494442a576701084598929
#
_entry.id   5434551352494442a576701084598929
#
_cell.length_a   1.000
_cell.length_b   1.000
_cell.length_c   1.000
_cell.angle_alpha   90.00
_cell.angle_beta   90.00
_cell.angle_gamma   90.00
#
_symmetry.space_group_name_H-M   'P 1'
#
loop_
_entity.id
_entity.type
_entity.pdbx_description
1 polymer ?
#
loop_
_entity_poly.entity_id
_entity_poly.type
_entity_poly.pdbx_seq_one_letter_code
_entity_poly.pdbx_strand_id
1 'polypeptide(L)'
;MEEKRTLFEYLFKNLREQIMTGYLKYGDPLPSMSQLCENYHVGIRTVKDVLAALKKEGLIHTEERRPSIVAYQPDREVQKEHAIRSVLERRHTILEVYKTMELIMPRLFAFSMVSCGGEKVSLSFRQLKQSSKKEITVRWKASSAALHNLLDASDNLLFRDVFTSLEICARVPFFLEFRNSPAFSASYRAYKDPLWMLEAVNTGDPKEVRRCFQTMYHAIAGDVKQYMEELAVMVPFPAEEGKNYY
;
A
#
# COMPACT_ATOMS: atom_id res chain seq x y z
N MET A 1 -7.44 -25.97 17.24
CA MET A 1 -8.67 -25.18 17.08
C MET A 1 -8.43 -23.68 17.22
N GLU A 2 -7.54 -23.26 18.10
CA GLU A 2 -7.17 -21.85 18.33
C GLU A 2 -6.53 -21.19 17.09
N GLU A 3 -5.61 -21.85 16.42
CA GLU A 3 -4.91 -21.37 15.24
C GLU A 3 -5.86 -21.09 14.05
N LYS A 4 -6.91 -21.91 13.86
CA LYS A 4 -7.94 -21.67 12.84
C LYS A 4 -8.81 -20.45 13.14
N ARG A 5 -9.06 -20.18 14.42
CA ARG A 5 -9.83 -19.03 14.86
C ARG A 5 -9.06 -17.74 14.61
N THR A 6 -7.77 -17.74 14.86
CA THR A 6 -6.86 -16.61 14.61
C THR A 6 -6.77 -16.27 13.11
N LEU A 7 -6.64 -17.27 12.23
CA LEU A 7 -6.60 -17.05 10.77
C LEU A 7 -7.93 -16.55 10.20
N PHE A 8 -9.05 -17.05 10.70
CA PHE A 8 -10.38 -16.53 10.35
C PHE A 8 -10.51 -15.06 10.76
N GLU A 9 -10.19 -14.74 12.01
CA GLU A 9 -10.30 -13.38 12.56
C GLU A 9 -9.39 -12.40 11.79
N TYR A 10 -8.19 -12.83 11.46
CA TYR A 10 -7.25 -12.04 10.68
C TYR A 10 -7.79 -11.72 9.27
N LEU A 11 -8.19 -12.73 8.51
CA LEU A 11 -8.72 -12.53 7.15
C LEU A 11 -10.01 -11.73 7.16
N PHE A 12 -10.92 -12.04 8.09
CA PHE A 12 -12.18 -11.33 8.25
C PHE A 12 -11.97 -9.84 8.57
N LYS A 13 -11.15 -9.54 9.58
CA LYS A 13 -10.82 -8.17 9.96
C LYS A 13 -10.18 -7.40 8.80
N ASN A 14 -9.27 -8.03 8.07
CA ASN A 14 -8.57 -7.40 6.95
C ASN A 14 -9.52 -7.06 5.78
N LEU A 15 -10.35 -8.00 5.32
CA LEU A 15 -11.31 -7.74 4.25
C LEU A 15 -12.39 -6.73 4.67
N ARG A 16 -12.89 -6.86 5.90
CA ARG A 16 -13.86 -5.91 6.46
C ARG A 16 -13.30 -4.50 6.48
N GLU A 17 -12.06 -4.35 6.93
CA GLU A 17 -11.37 -3.05 6.96
C GLU A 17 -11.19 -2.48 5.55
N GLN A 18 -10.80 -3.28 4.57
CA GLN A 18 -10.67 -2.85 3.18
C GLN A 18 -11.99 -2.32 2.61
N ILE A 19 -13.11 -2.93 2.98
CA ILE A 19 -14.46 -2.47 2.57
C ILE A 19 -14.83 -1.18 3.33
N MET A 20 -14.68 -1.18 4.66
CA MET A 20 -15.06 -0.04 5.49
C MET A 20 -14.26 1.22 5.19
N THR A 21 -12.98 1.08 4.83
CA THR A 21 -12.10 2.20 4.44
C THR A 21 -12.25 2.60 2.97
N GLY A 22 -13.07 1.87 2.19
CA GLY A 22 -13.26 2.13 0.76
C GLY A 22 -12.06 1.79 -0.11
N TYR A 23 -11.14 0.99 0.40
CA TYR A 23 -10.08 0.40 -0.41
C TYR A 23 -10.69 -0.55 -1.46
N LEU A 24 -11.61 -1.42 -1.02
CA LEU A 24 -12.55 -2.13 -1.85
C LEU A 24 -13.84 -1.33 -1.90
N LYS A 25 -14.15 -0.78 -3.06
CA LYS A 25 -15.28 0.13 -3.27
C LYS A 25 -16.56 -0.65 -3.55
N TYR A 26 -17.70 -0.01 -3.34
CA TYR A 26 -18.99 -0.54 -3.79
C TYR A 26 -18.93 -0.97 -5.27
N GLY A 27 -19.36 -2.20 -5.56
CA GLY A 27 -19.30 -2.80 -6.88
C GLY A 27 -17.98 -3.46 -7.25
N ASP A 28 -16.91 -3.27 -6.49
CA ASP A 28 -15.64 -3.95 -6.77
C ASP A 28 -15.74 -5.44 -6.49
N PRO A 29 -15.16 -6.29 -7.37
CA PRO A 29 -15.06 -7.72 -7.10
C PRO A 29 -13.99 -7.97 -6.03
N LEU A 30 -14.29 -8.88 -5.10
CA LEU A 30 -13.27 -9.43 -4.21
C LEU A 30 -12.32 -10.34 -4.99
N PRO A 31 -11.07 -10.50 -4.50
CA PRO A 31 -10.18 -11.54 -5.03
C PRO A 31 -10.86 -12.91 -4.99
N SER A 32 -10.56 -13.77 -5.96
CA SER A 32 -11.09 -15.12 -6.01
C SER A 32 -10.73 -15.92 -4.75
N MET A 33 -11.48 -16.97 -4.45
CA MET A 33 -11.19 -17.83 -3.30
C MET A 33 -9.77 -18.40 -3.35
N SER A 34 -9.27 -18.76 -4.54
CA SER A 34 -7.90 -19.24 -4.71
C SER A 34 -6.88 -18.16 -4.39
N GLN A 35 -7.08 -16.94 -4.91
CA GLN A 35 -6.22 -15.79 -4.60
C GLN A 35 -6.23 -15.43 -3.11
N LEU A 36 -7.39 -15.52 -2.45
CA LEU A 36 -7.46 -15.30 -1.00
C LEU A 36 -6.71 -16.39 -0.23
N CYS A 37 -6.79 -17.65 -0.64
CA CYS A 37 -6.01 -18.73 -0.03
C CYS A 37 -4.51 -18.48 -0.17
N GLU A 38 -4.05 -18.08 -1.34
CA GLU A 38 -2.64 -17.80 -1.63
C GLU A 38 -2.13 -16.57 -0.90
N ASN A 39 -2.86 -15.45 -0.99
CA ASN A 39 -2.43 -14.18 -0.42
C ASN A 39 -2.38 -14.16 1.11
N TYR A 40 -3.25 -14.96 1.76
CA TYR A 40 -3.37 -14.98 3.22
C TYR A 40 -2.91 -16.31 3.84
N HIS A 41 -2.41 -17.25 3.03
CA HIS A 41 -1.97 -18.57 3.46
C HIS A 41 -3.01 -19.31 4.30
N VAL A 42 -4.28 -19.25 3.88
CA VAL A 42 -5.42 -19.85 4.57
C VAL A 42 -6.09 -20.93 3.73
N GLY A 43 -6.72 -21.90 4.39
CA GLY A 43 -7.47 -22.95 3.71
C GLY A 43 -8.79 -22.45 3.12
N ILE A 44 -9.25 -23.09 2.04
CA ILE A 44 -10.50 -22.77 1.32
C ILE A 44 -11.73 -22.72 2.23
N ARG A 45 -11.77 -23.55 3.30
CA ARG A 45 -12.85 -23.56 4.27
C ARG A 45 -12.88 -22.26 5.06
N THR A 46 -11.73 -21.77 5.52
CA THR A 46 -11.61 -20.49 6.23
C THR A 46 -12.08 -19.33 5.34
N VAL A 47 -11.69 -19.32 4.05
CA VAL A 47 -12.15 -18.32 3.09
C VAL A 47 -13.66 -18.33 2.94
N LYS A 48 -14.27 -19.52 2.79
CA LYS A 48 -15.74 -19.65 2.69
C LYS A 48 -16.44 -19.12 3.94
N ASP A 49 -15.94 -19.46 5.12
CA ASP A 49 -16.50 -19.02 6.39
C ASP A 49 -16.41 -17.48 6.54
N VAL A 50 -15.29 -16.88 6.12
CA VAL A 50 -15.09 -15.41 6.11
C VAL A 50 -16.06 -14.74 5.13
N LEU A 51 -16.17 -15.23 3.90
CA LEU A 51 -17.10 -14.67 2.91
C LEU A 51 -18.56 -14.76 3.40
N ALA A 52 -18.92 -15.87 4.05
CA ALA A 52 -20.25 -16.03 4.64
C ALA A 52 -20.49 -15.00 5.78
N ALA A 53 -19.49 -14.75 6.61
CA ALA A 53 -19.57 -13.73 7.66
C ALA A 53 -19.70 -12.30 7.09
N LEU A 54 -18.90 -11.95 6.09
CA LEU A 54 -18.99 -10.65 5.41
C LEU A 54 -20.35 -10.46 4.73
N LYS A 55 -20.89 -11.52 4.10
CA LYS A 55 -22.23 -11.51 3.52
C LYS A 55 -23.31 -11.29 4.59
N LYS A 56 -23.17 -11.95 5.74
CA LYS A 56 -24.09 -11.79 6.88
C LYS A 56 -24.09 -10.35 7.43
N GLU A 57 -22.94 -9.67 7.41
CA GLU A 57 -22.85 -8.25 7.76
C GLU A 57 -23.36 -7.32 6.64
N GLY A 58 -23.78 -7.83 5.49
CA GLY A 58 -24.23 -7.02 4.35
C GLY A 58 -23.09 -6.29 3.62
N LEU A 59 -21.84 -6.65 3.89
CA LEU A 59 -20.68 -6.00 3.29
C LEU A 59 -20.41 -6.45 1.86
N ILE A 60 -20.81 -7.68 1.52
CA ILE A 60 -20.65 -8.25 0.18
C ILE A 60 -21.93 -8.95 -0.30
N HIS A 61 -22.07 -9.01 -1.61
CA HIS A 61 -23.05 -9.85 -2.30
C HIS A 61 -22.31 -11.00 -2.99
N THR A 62 -22.86 -12.22 -2.86
CA THR A 62 -22.28 -13.44 -3.43
C THR A 62 -23.33 -14.15 -4.29
N GLU A 63 -23.03 -14.35 -5.57
CA GLU A 63 -23.80 -15.18 -6.50
C GLU A 63 -23.06 -16.48 -6.79
N GLU A 64 -23.82 -17.53 -7.14
CA GLU A 64 -23.21 -18.78 -7.57
C GLU A 64 -22.34 -18.58 -8.82
N ARG A 65 -21.14 -19.16 -8.79
CA ARG A 65 -20.16 -19.13 -9.90
C ARG A 65 -19.68 -17.75 -10.34
N ARG A 66 -19.92 -16.71 -9.51
CA ARG A 66 -19.40 -15.36 -9.74
C ARG A 66 -18.52 -14.90 -8.59
N PRO A 67 -17.58 -13.97 -8.82
CA PRO A 67 -16.85 -13.34 -7.73
C PRO A 67 -17.83 -12.64 -6.78
N SER A 68 -17.53 -12.67 -5.49
CA SER A 68 -18.23 -11.84 -4.52
C SER A 68 -17.98 -10.36 -4.80
N ILE A 69 -19.00 -9.53 -4.69
CA ILE A 69 -18.95 -8.11 -5.00
C ILE A 69 -19.21 -7.32 -3.71
N VAL A 70 -18.49 -6.22 -3.51
CA VAL A 70 -18.73 -5.30 -2.38
C VAL A 70 -20.13 -4.68 -2.52
N ALA A 71 -20.96 -4.89 -1.52
CA ALA A 71 -22.35 -4.41 -1.47
C ALA A 71 -22.53 -3.23 -0.50
N TYR A 72 -21.52 -2.92 0.31
CA TYR A 72 -21.56 -1.87 1.31
C TYR A 72 -20.97 -0.57 0.76
N GLN A 73 -21.74 0.49 0.89
CA GLN A 73 -21.32 1.84 0.53
C GLN A 73 -21.48 2.74 1.76
N PRO A 74 -20.42 2.90 2.56
CA PRO A 74 -20.48 3.79 3.72
C PRO A 74 -20.62 5.25 3.27
N ASP A 75 -21.20 6.06 4.13
CA ASP A 75 -21.07 7.49 4.03
C ASP A 75 -19.59 7.90 4.04
N ARG A 76 -19.24 8.93 3.26
CA ARG A 76 -17.84 9.35 3.10
C ARG A 76 -17.18 9.74 4.43
N GLU A 77 -17.92 10.37 5.33
CA GLU A 77 -17.39 10.77 6.64
C GLU A 77 -17.19 9.56 7.55
N VAL A 78 -18.14 8.62 7.56
CA VAL A 78 -17.99 7.34 8.28
C VAL A 78 -16.81 6.55 7.76
N GLN A 79 -16.65 6.48 6.43
CA GLN A 79 -15.53 5.82 5.78
C GLN A 79 -14.19 6.45 6.20
N LYS A 80 -14.14 7.79 6.21
CA LYS A 80 -12.95 8.54 6.60
C LYS A 80 -12.60 8.32 8.07
N GLU A 81 -13.58 8.37 8.97
CA GLU A 81 -13.35 8.11 10.40
C GLU A 81 -12.80 6.70 10.65
N HIS A 82 -13.40 5.67 10.05
CA HIS A 82 -12.90 4.30 10.14
C HIS A 82 -11.47 4.17 9.61
N ALA A 83 -11.19 4.80 8.48
CA ALA A 83 -9.85 4.77 7.90
C ALA A 83 -8.80 5.43 8.82
N ILE A 84 -9.15 6.57 9.43
CA ILE A 84 -8.27 7.27 10.38
C ILE A 84 -8.02 6.41 11.62
N ARG A 85 -9.06 5.82 12.22
CA ARG A 85 -8.91 4.93 13.37
C ARG A 85 -8.00 3.75 13.06
N SER A 86 -8.20 3.08 11.93
CA SER A 86 -7.38 1.97 11.49
C SER A 86 -5.89 2.35 11.31
N VAL A 87 -5.62 3.52 10.77
CA VAL A 87 -4.23 4.05 10.65
C VAL A 87 -3.62 4.29 12.03
N LEU A 88 -4.36 4.94 12.93
CA LEU A 88 -3.86 5.25 14.28
C LEU A 88 -3.61 3.99 15.12
N GLU A 89 -4.48 2.96 15.02
CA GLU A 89 -4.27 1.66 15.66
C GLU A 89 -2.98 0.97 15.18
N ARG A 90 -2.61 1.15 13.91
CA ARG A 90 -1.43 0.52 13.29
C ARG A 90 -0.24 1.47 13.15
N ARG A 91 -0.31 2.68 13.73
CA ARG A 91 0.68 3.75 13.51
C ARG A 91 2.13 3.30 13.69
N HIS A 92 2.39 2.54 14.75
CA HIS A 92 3.73 2.04 15.07
C HIS A 92 4.25 1.11 13.97
N THR A 93 3.46 0.10 13.61
CA THR A 93 3.79 -0.86 12.55
C THR A 93 4.01 -0.16 11.21
N ILE A 94 3.13 0.79 10.85
CA ILE A 94 3.27 1.53 9.59
C ILE A 94 4.58 2.32 9.57
N LEU A 95 4.93 3.02 10.65
CA LEU A 95 6.19 3.77 10.74
C LEU A 95 7.41 2.86 10.65
N GLU A 96 7.38 1.68 11.26
CA GLU A 96 8.46 0.70 11.15
C GLU A 96 8.60 0.14 9.73
N VAL A 97 7.47 -0.10 9.05
CA VAL A 97 7.49 -0.52 7.64
C VAL A 97 8.16 0.55 6.77
N TYR A 98 7.83 1.82 6.93
CA TYR A 98 8.47 2.89 6.15
C TYR A 98 9.96 3.04 6.47
N LYS A 99 10.39 2.89 7.72
CA LYS A 99 11.81 2.81 8.08
C LYS A 99 12.52 1.63 7.42
N THR A 100 11.86 0.47 7.38
CA THR A 100 12.37 -0.72 6.71
C THR A 100 12.50 -0.50 5.21
N MET A 101 11.49 0.11 4.59
CA MET A 101 11.54 0.47 3.16
C MET A 101 12.69 1.43 2.85
N GLU A 102 12.92 2.44 3.69
CA GLU A 102 14.04 3.39 3.55
C GLU A 102 15.41 2.67 3.57
N LEU A 103 15.56 1.65 4.39
CA LEU A 103 16.83 0.90 4.52
C LEU A 103 17.06 -0.09 3.37
N ILE A 104 16.02 -0.77 2.91
CA ILE A 104 16.13 -1.92 2.02
C ILE A 104 15.90 -1.53 0.56
N MET A 105 14.83 -0.78 0.26
CA MET A 105 14.39 -0.53 -1.11
C MET A 105 15.41 0.18 -1.99
N PRO A 106 16.16 1.20 -1.53
CA PRO A 106 17.18 1.84 -2.36
C PRO A 106 18.26 0.88 -2.87
N ARG A 107 18.59 -0.14 -2.08
CA ARG A 107 19.57 -1.17 -2.46
C ARG A 107 18.99 -2.16 -3.46
N LEU A 108 17.74 -2.60 -3.23
CA LEU A 108 17.06 -3.54 -4.12
C LEU A 108 16.86 -2.91 -5.51
N PHE A 109 16.40 -1.67 -5.58
CA PHE A 109 16.20 -0.98 -6.86
C PHE A 109 17.51 -0.73 -7.59
N ALA A 110 18.57 -0.32 -6.89
CA ALA A 110 19.88 -0.15 -7.50
C ALA A 110 20.45 -1.47 -8.06
N PHE A 111 20.27 -2.57 -7.33
CA PHE A 111 20.68 -3.91 -7.80
C PHE A 111 19.85 -4.34 -9.02
N SER A 112 18.54 -4.20 -8.96
CA SER A 112 17.63 -4.56 -10.05
C SER A 112 17.98 -3.84 -11.34
N MET A 113 18.35 -2.57 -11.27
CA MET A 113 18.78 -1.81 -12.43
C MET A 113 20.03 -2.34 -13.10
N VAL A 114 21.02 -2.73 -12.33
CA VAL A 114 22.25 -3.33 -12.88
C VAL A 114 21.95 -4.64 -13.59
N SER A 115 21.02 -5.42 -13.03
CA SER A 115 20.66 -6.75 -13.55
C SER A 115 19.77 -6.69 -14.81
N CYS A 116 18.97 -5.64 -14.98
CA CYS A 116 17.92 -5.60 -16.02
C CYS A 116 18.36 -5.14 -17.41
N GLY A 117 19.48 -4.45 -17.53
CA GLY A 117 19.84 -3.74 -18.78
C GLY A 117 18.92 -2.55 -19.06
N GLY A 118 19.45 -1.50 -19.71
CA GLY A 118 18.82 -0.20 -19.85
C GLY A 118 17.49 -0.16 -20.63
N GLU A 119 17.23 -1.12 -21.50
CA GLU A 119 16.05 -1.07 -22.39
C GLU A 119 14.74 -1.43 -21.68
N LYS A 120 14.73 -2.47 -20.85
CA LYS A 120 13.57 -2.86 -20.04
C LYS A 120 13.20 -1.78 -19.01
N VAL A 121 14.21 -1.18 -18.42
CA VAL A 121 14.06 -0.08 -17.46
C VAL A 121 13.44 1.14 -18.16
N SER A 122 13.93 1.53 -19.32
CA SER A 122 13.42 2.66 -20.09
C SER A 122 11.95 2.51 -20.48
N LEU A 123 11.51 1.29 -20.81
CA LEU A 123 10.12 1.03 -21.18
C LEU A 123 9.15 1.27 -20.01
N SER A 124 9.50 0.76 -18.83
CA SER A 124 8.70 0.92 -17.61
C SER A 124 8.55 2.38 -17.20
N PHE A 125 9.59 3.19 -17.38
CA PHE A 125 9.58 4.59 -17.02
C PHE A 125 8.97 5.51 -18.09
N ARG A 126 8.77 5.06 -19.35
CA ARG A 126 8.02 5.82 -20.38
C ARG A 126 6.57 6.06 -19.95
N GLN A 127 5.93 5.06 -19.37
CA GLN A 127 4.55 5.19 -18.85
C GLN A 127 4.49 6.20 -17.69
N LEU A 128 5.51 6.21 -16.86
CA LEU A 128 5.65 7.17 -15.78
C LEU A 128 5.72 8.60 -16.31
N LYS A 129 6.54 8.86 -17.33
CA LYS A 129 6.64 10.15 -18.00
C LYS A 129 5.31 10.61 -18.60
N GLN A 130 4.54 9.69 -19.22
CA GLN A 130 3.22 10.00 -19.76
C GLN A 130 2.18 10.35 -18.69
N SER A 131 2.38 9.88 -17.47
CA SER A 131 1.49 10.16 -16.35
C SER A 131 1.81 11.47 -15.60
N SER A 132 2.93 12.13 -15.89
CA SER A 132 3.44 13.28 -15.12
C SER A 132 2.45 14.46 -15.01
N LYS A 133 1.60 14.66 -16.03
CA LYS A 133 0.57 15.71 -16.06
C LYS A 133 -0.81 15.24 -15.58
N LYS A 134 -0.94 13.99 -15.14
CA LYS A 134 -2.19 13.41 -14.66
C LYS A 134 -2.42 13.70 -13.17
N GLU A 135 -3.61 13.39 -12.67
CA GLU A 135 -3.92 13.46 -11.25
C GLU A 135 -2.97 12.62 -10.39
N ILE A 136 -2.80 13.01 -9.12
CA ILE A 136 -1.85 12.39 -8.21
C ILE A 136 -2.07 10.88 -8.04
N THR A 137 -3.32 10.43 -8.01
CA THR A 137 -3.68 9.00 -7.92
C THR A 137 -3.22 8.21 -9.14
N VAL A 138 -3.33 8.78 -10.34
CA VAL A 138 -2.88 8.16 -11.60
C VAL A 138 -1.35 8.10 -11.62
N ARG A 139 -0.68 9.17 -11.20
CA ARG A 139 0.78 9.22 -11.10
C ARG A 139 1.32 8.21 -10.08
N TRP A 140 0.67 8.09 -8.93
CA TRP A 140 1.06 7.13 -7.92
C TRP A 140 0.94 5.68 -8.42
N LYS A 141 -0.18 5.33 -9.06
CA LYS A 141 -0.35 4.01 -9.69
C LYS A 141 0.71 3.73 -10.75
N ALA A 142 1.02 4.71 -11.59
CA ALA A 142 2.06 4.58 -12.60
C ALA A 142 3.46 4.41 -11.97
N SER A 143 3.75 5.10 -10.87
CA SER A 143 5.00 4.96 -10.12
C SER A 143 5.11 3.56 -9.49
N SER A 144 4.07 3.09 -8.81
CA SER A 144 4.05 1.74 -8.24
C SER A 144 4.24 0.67 -9.33
N ALA A 145 3.51 0.77 -10.45
CA ALA A 145 3.67 -0.15 -11.57
C ALA A 145 5.09 -0.14 -12.16
N ALA A 146 5.71 1.04 -12.30
CA ALA A 146 7.08 1.14 -12.79
C ALA A 146 8.09 0.48 -11.84
N LEU A 147 7.89 0.61 -10.53
CA LEU A 147 8.74 -0.03 -9.52
C LEU A 147 8.57 -1.56 -9.54
N HIS A 148 7.35 -2.06 -9.64
CA HIS A 148 7.10 -3.51 -9.80
C HIS A 148 7.76 -4.05 -11.06
N ASN A 149 7.60 -3.39 -12.22
CA ASN A 149 8.22 -3.80 -13.46
C ASN A 149 9.76 -3.81 -13.37
N LEU A 150 10.35 -2.88 -12.64
CA LEU A 150 11.80 -2.85 -12.40
C LEU A 150 12.26 -4.06 -11.59
N LEU A 151 11.52 -4.44 -10.56
CA LEU A 151 11.82 -5.61 -9.73
C LEU A 151 11.60 -6.92 -10.52
N ASP A 152 10.52 -7.01 -11.30
CA ASP A 152 10.25 -8.16 -12.17
C ASP A 152 11.35 -8.37 -13.22
N ALA A 153 11.88 -7.28 -13.76
CA ALA A 153 12.96 -7.35 -14.74
C ALA A 153 14.29 -7.84 -14.15
N SER A 154 14.47 -7.82 -12.84
CA SER A 154 15.68 -8.28 -12.16
C SER A 154 15.80 -9.81 -12.06
N ASP A 155 14.80 -10.57 -12.52
CA ASP A 155 14.67 -12.02 -12.41
C ASP A 155 14.77 -12.54 -10.96
N ASN A 156 14.58 -11.66 -9.97
CA ASN A 156 14.58 -12.02 -8.56
C ASN A 156 13.18 -11.88 -7.96
N LEU A 157 12.44 -12.98 -7.97
CA LEU A 157 11.06 -13.03 -7.46
C LEU A 157 10.95 -12.59 -5.99
N LEU A 158 11.96 -12.88 -5.18
CA LEU A 158 11.99 -12.52 -3.76
C LEU A 158 11.97 -10.98 -3.58
N PHE A 159 12.63 -10.22 -4.44
CA PHE A 159 12.61 -8.76 -4.36
C PHE A 159 11.21 -8.20 -4.59
N ARG A 160 10.49 -8.74 -5.56
CA ARG A 160 9.11 -8.41 -5.82
C ARG A 160 8.20 -8.74 -4.63
N ASP A 161 8.34 -9.94 -4.05
CA ASP A 161 7.50 -10.40 -2.94
C ASP A 161 7.74 -9.54 -1.69
N VAL A 162 8.99 -9.22 -1.37
CA VAL A 162 9.35 -8.30 -0.28
C VAL A 162 8.73 -6.92 -0.51
N PHE A 163 8.88 -6.36 -1.71
CA PHE A 163 8.31 -5.04 -2.02
C PHE A 163 6.78 -5.04 -1.90
N THR A 164 6.12 -6.04 -2.49
CA THR A 164 4.66 -6.18 -2.44
C THR A 164 4.15 -6.30 -0.99
N SER A 165 4.82 -7.10 -0.17
CA SER A 165 4.47 -7.27 1.24
C SER A 165 4.61 -5.96 2.02
N LEU A 166 5.71 -5.25 1.84
CA LEU A 166 5.94 -3.96 2.48
C LEU A 166 4.94 -2.90 1.98
N GLU A 167 4.65 -2.86 0.67
CA GLU A 167 3.68 -1.93 0.09
C GLU A 167 2.27 -2.16 0.65
N ILE A 168 1.86 -3.41 0.84
CA ILE A 168 0.58 -3.76 1.47
C ILE A 168 0.54 -3.27 2.93
N CYS A 169 1.59 -3.52 3.69
CA CYS A 169 1.67 -3.08 5.10
C CYS A 169 1.79 -1.55 5.24
N ALA A 170 2.41 -0.89 4.26
CA ALA A 170 2.63 0.55 4.23
C ALA A 170 1.38 1.36 3.84
N ARG A 171 0.27 0.73 3.49
CA ARG A 171 -0.91 1.43 3.01
C ARG A 171 -1.53 2.33 4.08
N VAL A 172 -1.65 3.60 3.73
CA VAL A 172 -2.28 4.63 4.56
C VAL A 172 -3.43 5.23 3.77
N PRO A 173 -4.69 4.92 4.11
CA PRO A 173 -5.86 5.49 3.45
C PRO A 173 -5.84 7.02 3.49
N PHE A 174 -6.35 7.65 2.46
CA PHE A 174 -6.40 9.12 2.29
C PHE A 174 -5.05 9.84 2.32
N PHE A 175 -3.93 9.12 2.39
CA PHE A 175 -2.62 9.74 2.41
C PHE A 175 -2.34 10.58 1.15
N LEU A 176 -2.84 10.16 -0.01
CA LEU A 176 -2.69 10.92 -1.25
C LEU A 176 -3.50 12.22 -1.24
N GLU A 177 -4.66 12.25 -0.58
CA GLU A 177 -5.46 13.47 -0.40
C GLU A 177 -4.71 14.44 0.52
N PHE A 178 -4.19 13.95 1.63
CA PHE A 178 -3.34 14.72 2.55
C PHE A 178 -2.12 15.30 1.82
N ARG A 179 -1.40 14.49 1.08
CA ARG A 179 -0.23 14.92 0.30
C ARG A 179 -0.56 15.98 -0.75
N ASN A 180 -1.80 16.12 -1.15
CA ASN A 180 -2.25 17.15 -2.09
C ASN A 180 -2.66 18.45 -1.39
N SER A 181 -2.69 18.47 -0.05
CA SER A 181 -3.02 19.65 0.73
C SER A 181 -1.92 20.73 0.65
N PRO A 182 -2.27 22.02 0.82
CA PRO A 182 -1.29 23.12 0.87
C PRO A 182 -0.29 23.00 2.03
N ALA A 183 -0.67 22.35 3.12
CA ALA A 183 0.15 22.15 4.32
C ALA A 183 1.31 21.17 4.10
N PHE A 184 1.31 20.48 2.96
CA PHE A 184 2.31 19.47 2.67
C PHE A 184 3.71 20.04 2.45
N SER A 185 4.74 19.37 2.99
CA SER A 185 6.11 19.87 3.00
C SER A 185 6.66 20.19 1.59
N ALA A 186 7.40 21.29 1.50
CA ALA A 186 8.01 21.74 0.25
C ALA A 186 9.02 20.71 -0.31
N SER A 187 9.66 19.92 0.54
CA SER A 187 10.61 18.87 0.14
C SER A 187 9.95 17.77 -0.69
N TYR A 188 8.72 17.39 -0.34
CA TYR A 188 7.99 16.42 -1.15
C TYR A 188 7.52 16.99 -2.48
N ARG A 189 7.22 18.28 -2.56
CA ARG A 189 6.85 18.91 -3.85
C ARG A 189 7.94 18.76 -4.90
N ALA A 190 9.21 18.76 -4.49
CA ALA A 190 10.33 18.51 -5.38
C ALA A 190 10.33 17.09 -5.97
N TYR A 191 9.76 16.11 -5.25
CA TYR A 191 9.65 14.71 -5.71
C TYR A 191 8.26 14.35 -6.27
N LYS A 192 7.37 15.32 -6.45
CA LYS A 192 6.07 15.11 -7.11
C LYS A 192 6.21 14.72 -8.58
N ASP A 193 7.32 15.09 -9.21
CA ASP A 193 7.58 14.74 -10.58
C ASP A 193 8.44 13.47 -10.65
N PRO A 194 7.90 12.36 -11.17
CA PRO A 194 8.67 11.13 -11.34
C PRO A 194 9.83 11.23 -12.34
N LEU A 195 9.99 12.36 -13.01
CA LEU A 195 11.06 12.59 -13.99
C LEU A 195 12.45 12.47 -13.38
N TRP A 196 12.63 12.90 -12.13
CA TRP A 196 13.92 12.77 -11.46
C TRP A 196 14.32 11.30 -11.19
N MET A 197 13.36 10.39 -10.95
CA MET A 197 13.64 8.95 -10.91
C MET A 197 14.11 8.46 -12.28
N LEU A 198 13.46 8.93 -13.33
CA LEU A 198 13.84 8.59 -14.70
C LEU A 198 15.24 9.10 -15.05
N GLU A 199 15.60 10.30 -14.63
CA GLU A 199 16.94 10.86 -14.81
C GLU A 199 18.00 10.01 -14.11
N ALA A 200 17.80 9.66 -12.84
CA ALA A 200 18.71 8.79 -12.11
C ALA A 200 18.86 7.41 -12.77
N VAL A 201 17.76 6.85 -13.25
CA VAL A 201 17.75 5.57 -13.99
C VAL A 201 18.51 5.69 -15.31
N ASN A 202 18.35 6.79 -16.04
CA ASN A 202 19.01 7.02 -17.32
C ASN A 202 20.53 7.23 -17.19
N THR A 203 21.05 7.61 -16.02
CA THR A 203 22.50 7.68 -15.79
C THR A 203 23.17 6.32 -15.89
N GLY A 204 22.43 5.23 -15.61
CA GLY A 204 22.97 3.89 -15.52
C GLY A 204 23.90 3.66 -14.31
N ASP A 205 24.08 4.69 -13.44
CA ASP A 205 24.91 4.58 -12.25
C ASP A 205 24.11 4.07 -11.05
N PRO A 206 24.40 2.85 -10.53
CA PRO A 206 23.70 2.30 -9.39
C PRO A 206 23.79 3.15 -8.12
N LYS A 207 24.86 3.92 -7.96
CA LYS A 207 25.05 4.82 -6.81
C LYS A 207 24.08 5.98 -6.86
N GLU A 208 23.90 6.59 -8.04
CA GLU A 208 22.94 7.67 -8.24
C GLU A 208 21.51 7.17 -8.04
N VAL A 209 21.16 6.02 -8.59
CA VAL A 209 19.84 5.39 -8.38
C VAL A 209 19.60 5.14 -6.90
N ARG A 210 20.55 4.54 -6.21
CA ARG A 210 20.45 4.28 -4.77
C ARG A 210 20.24 5.58 -3.99
N ARG A 211 21.01 6.61 -4.26
CA ARG A 211 20.90 7.93 -3.62
C ARG A 211 19.51 8.53 -3.82
N CYS A 212 19.02 8.43 -5.03
CA CYS A 212 17.73 8.93 -5.43
C CYS A 212 16.59 8.24 -4.66
N PHE A 213 16.55 6.92 -4.67
CA PHE A 213 15.55 6.15 -3.93
C PHE A 213 15.66 6.36 -2.41
N GLN A 214 16.87 6.49 -1.87
CA GLN A 214 17.07 6.78 -0.46
C GLN A 214 16.45 8.13 -0.07
N THR A 215 16.67 9.17 -0.86
CA THR A 215 16.08 10.49 -0.64
C THR A 215 14.55 10.44 -0.73
N MET A 216 14.00 9.67 -1.70
CA MET A 216 12.56 9.50 -1.84
C MET A 216 11.93 8.81 -0.63
N TYR A 217 12.46 7.67 -0.22
CA TYR A 217 11.90 6.92 0.91
C TYR A 217 12.03 7.66 2.22
N HIS A 218 13.14 8.39 2.42
CA HIS A 218 13.32 9.28 3.57
C HIS A 218 12.25 10.36 3.61
N ALA A 219 12.00 11.04 2.50
CA ALA A 219 10.95 12.05 2.40
C ALA A 219 9.56 11.45 2.66
N ILE A 220 9.24 10.29 2.07
CA ILE A 220 7.94 9.61 2.27
C ILE A 220 7.76 9.22 3.74
N ALA A 221 8.78 8.68 4.38
CA ALA A 221 8.71 8.31 5.80
C ALA A 221 8.44 9.51 6.71
N GLY A 222 9.10 10.65 6.44
CA GLY A 222 8.83 11.92 7.12
C GLY A 222 7.40 12.41 6.92
N ASP A 223 6.90 12.35 5.70
CA ASP A 223 5.54 12.76 5.35
C ASP A 223 4.48 11.90 6.03
N VAL A 224 4.70 10.58 6.08
CA VAL A 224 3.79 9.65 6.75
C VAL A 224 3.77 9.90 8.25
N LYS A 225 4.92 10.15 8.86
CA LYS A 225 5.02 10.52 10.27
C LYS A 225 4.23 11.78 10.57
N GLN A 226 4.43 12.85 9.80
CA GLN A 226 3.69 14.09 9.94
C GLN A 226 2.18 13.87 9.80
N TYR A 227 1.76 13.09 8.79
CA TYR A 227 0.34 12.78 8.58
C TYR A 227 -0.27 12.08 9.79
N MET A 228 0.43 11.14 10.40
CA MET A 228 -0.05 10.45 11.59
C MET A 228 -0.16 11.35 12.82
N GLU A 229 0.76 12.30 12.97
CA GLU A 229 0.71 13.30 14.02
C GLU A 229 -0.51 14.22 13.86
N GLU A 230 -0.81 14.65 12.64
CA GLU A 230 -2.00 15.45 12.33
C GLU A 230 -3.31 14.67 12.53
N LEU A 231 -3.35 13.41 12.11
CA LEU A 231 -4.53 12.54 12.35
C LEU A 231 -4.81 12.33 13.84
N ALA A 232 -3.77 12.18 14.66
CA ALA A 232 -3.92 11.99 16.10
C ALA A 232 -4.53 13.22 16.80
N VAL A 233 -4.34 14.41 16.22
CA VAL A 233 -4.97 15.64 16.71
C VAL A 233 -6.44 15.72 16.27
N MET A 234 -6.76 15.26 15.07
CA MET A 234 -8.13 15.34 14.50
C MET A 234 -9.11 14.36 15.14
N VAL A 235 -8.63 13.19 15.54
CA VAL A 235 -9.43 12.15 16.18
C VAL A 235 -8.76 11.79 17.51
N PRO A 236 -9.21 12.39 18.64
CA PRO A 236 -8.68 12.03 19.94
C PRO A 236 -8.88 10.54 20.19
N PHE A 237 -7.78 9.81 20.24
CA PHE A 237 -7.80 8.40 20.60
C PHE A 237 -8.00 8.32 22.12
N PRO A 238 -8.88 7.47 22.65
CA PRO A 238 -8.93 7.25 24.07
C PRO A 238 -7.52 6.86 24.54
N ALA A 239 -7.02 7.54 25.57
CA ALA A 239 -5.70 7.26 26.14
C ALA A 239 -5.57 5.75 26.38
N GLU A 240 -4.52 5.14 25.83
CA GLU A 240 -4.24 3.72 26.04
C GLU A 240 -4.08 3.49 27.54
N GLU A 241 -5.06 2.84 28.16
CA GLU A 241 -4.87 2.27 29.48
C GLU A 241 -3.74 1.23 29.40
N GLY A 242 -2.52 1.68 29.69
CA GLY A 242 -1.41 0.89 30.22
C GLY A 242 -1.08 -0.46 29.59
N LYS A 243 -1.13 -0.64 28.27
CA LYS A 243 -0.53 -1.82 27.63
C LYS A 243 0.84 -1.48 27.06
N ASN A 244 1.87 -1.59 27.92
CA ASN A 244 3.25 -1.69 27.50
C ASN A 244 3.41 -2.98 26.65
N TYR A 245 3.49 -2.84 25.34
CA TYR A 245 4.02 -3.88 24.46
C TYR A 245 5.54 -3.69 24.37
N TYR A 246 6.28 -4.46 25.16
CA TYR A 246 7.66 -4.79 24.91
C TYR A 246 7.73 -6.00 23.96
#